data_6ff5892755d484801da817e3016ab8ed
#
_entry.id   6ff5892755d484801da817e3016ab8ed
#
_cell.length_a   1.000
_cell.length_b   1.000
_cell.length_c   1.000
_cell.angle_alpha   90.00
_cell.angle_beta   90.00
_cell.angle_gamma   90.00
#
_symmetry.space_group_name_H-M   'P 1'
#
loop_
_entity.id
_entity.type
_entity.pdbx_description
1 polymer ?
#
loop_
_entity_poly.entity_id
_entity_poly.type
_entity_poly.pdbx_seq_one_letter_code
_entity_poly.pdbx_strand_id
1 'polypeptide(L)'
;MIAGADADFARQPAGCRQVRWRYDAAEPPGGWRGIRQALAEKGFFYVARQAAVWAALPLLRLHARVFPRTFSFQSARYPYFLHAYNLTASNERAVEIPIVWAAVRARRGGRVLEVGNVLSHYFACDHEVIDKFERGAAVRNEDAAGFRGGHPYDLIVSISTLEHVGWDEEPRDPEKLARAIANLSGQLAPGGQLLATLPLGYNPPMDALLAAGALPFSRCHYLKREGLTTWSEVDWPAVAGAAYGERWPGTRGLVIGVVDRGPR
;
A
#
# COMPACT_ATOMS: atom_id res chain seq x y z
N MET A 1 13.88 0.17 -14.65
CA MET A 1 14.64 0.90 -13.63
C MET A 1 13.75 1.99 -13.09
N ILE A 2 13.26 1.88 -11.85
CA ILE A 2 12.63 2.99 -11.15
C ILE A 2 13.81 3.91 -10.79
N ALA A 3 13.84 5.11 -11.37
CA ALA A 3 14.95 6.06 -11.25
C ALA A 3 15.29 6.32 -9.77
N GLY A 4 16.58 6.41 -9.49
CA GLY A 4 17.19 6.44 -8.17
C GLY A 4 16.45 7.29 -7.14
N ALA A 5 16.07 6.65 -6.05
CA ALA A 5 15.60 7.30 -4.86
C ALA A 5 16.82 7.85 -4.10
N ASP A 6 17.20 9.08 -4.44
CA ASP A 6 18.18 9.80 -3.64
C ASP A 6 17.67 10.05 -2.22
N ALA A 7 18.59 10.08 -1.28
CA ALA A 7 18.48 10.04 0.18
C ALA A 7 17.61 11.11 0.87
N ASP A 8 16.68 11.76 0.18
CA ASP A 8 15.86 12.87 0.67
C ASP A 8 14.57 12.44 1.39
N PHE A 9 14.38 11.14 1.56
CA PHE A 9 13.23 10.60 2.30
C PHE A 9 13.30 10.87 3.82
N ALA A 10 14.50 11.13 4.35
CA ALA A 10 14.69 11.47 5.76
C ALA A 10 14.31 12.94 6.07
N ARG A 11 14.18 13.80 5.07
CA ARG A 11 13.71 15.16 5.20
C ARG A 11 12.31 15.25 4.59
N GLN A 12 11.28 15.34 5.44
CA GLN A 12 10.00 15.88 4.96
C GLN A 12 10.28 17.22 4.29
N PRO A 13 9.87 17.45 3.04
CA PRO A 13 10.09 18.74 2.40
C PRO A 13 9.49 19.82 3.30
N ALA A 14 10.31 20.83 3.63
CA ALA A 14 9.85 22.04 4.30
C ALA A 14 8.79 22.68 3.39
N GLY A 15 7.51 22.54 3.75
CA GLY A 15 6.37 23.00 2.96
C GLY A 15 5.22 22.01 2.85
N CYS A 16 5.41 20.74 3.16
CA CYS A 16 4.29 19.80 3.26
C CYS A 16 3.50 20.09 4.54
N ARG A 17 2.54 21.01 4.47
CA ARG A 17 1.55 21.17 5.54
C ARG A 17 0.82 19.83 5.66
N GLN A 18 0.83 19.23 6.85
CA GLN A 18 -0.11 18.17 7.18
C GLN A 18 -1.51 18.74 6.96
N VAL A 19 -2.16 18.36 5.88
CA VAL A 19 -3.58 18.63 5.70
C VAL A 19 -4.28 17.81 6.78
N ARG A 20 -4.77 18.47 7.82
CA ARG A 20 -5.67 17.86 8.79
C ARG A 20 -6.98 17.62 8.06
N TRP A 21 -7.16 16.42 7.56
CA TRP A 21 -8.45 15.97 7.08
C TRP A 21 -9.37 15.88 8.28
N ARG A 22 -10.44 16.69 8.26
CA ARG A 22 -11.59 16.46 9.13
C ARG A 22 -12.35 15.30 8.49
N TYR A 23 -12.29 14.15 9.11
CA TYR A 23 -13.26 13.10 8.86
C TYR A 23 -14.62 13.64 9.28
N ASP A 24 -15.50 13.90 8.33
CA ASP A 24 -16.91 14.15 8.65
C ASP A 24 -17.49 12.84 9.19
N ALA A 25 -17.72 12.84 10.50
CA ALA A 25 -18.66 12.05 11.26
C ALA A 25 -18.55 10.51 11.27
N ALA A 26 -17.39 9.91 11.10
CA ALA A 26 -17.11 8.67 11.80
C ALA A 26 -16.09 8.98 12.90
N GLU A 27 -16.45 8.74 14.16
CA GLU A 27 -15.50 8.89 15.27
C GLU A 27 -14.20 8.18 14.93
N PRO A 28 -13.01 8.82 15.17
CA PRO A 28 -11.75 8.16 14.90
C PRO A 28 -11.74 6.80 15.60
N PRO A 29 -11.22 5.72 14.98
CA PRO A 29 -11.08 4.43 15.63
C PRO A 29 -9.99 4.51 16.71
N GLY A 30 -10.26 5.20 17.81
CA GLY A 30 -9.32 5.53 18.88
C GLY A 30 -9.98 5.94 20.17
N GLY A 31 -11.32 6.02 20.20
CA GLY A 31 -12.06 6.20 21.44
C GLY A 31 -12.18 4.89 22.21
N TRP A 32 -12.60 4.98 23.49
CA TRP A 32 -12.86 3.82 24.36
C TRP A 32 -13.73 2.72 23.72
N ARG A 33 -14.61 3.08 22.80
CA ARG A 33 -15.42 2.14 22.00
C ARG A 33 -14.57 1.29 21.07
N GLY A 34 -13.64 1.87 20.34
CA GLY A 34 -12.72 1.13 19.46
C GLY A 34 -11.79 0.18 20.23
N ILE A 35 -11.33 0.59 21.41
CA ILE A 35 -10.53 -0.28 22.30
C ILE A 35 -11.36 -1.45 22.82
N ARG A 36 -12.59 -1.22 23.25
CA ARG A 36 -13.49 -2.30 23.72
C ARG A 36 -13.85 -3.27 22.59
N GLN A 37 -14.10 -2.76 21.40
CA GLN A 37 -14.36 -3.60 20.24
C GLN A 37 -13.12 -4.43 19.86
N ALA A 38 -11.94 -3.82 19.81
CA ALA A 38 -10.69 -4.52 19.54
C ALA A 38 -10.36 -5.56 20.62
N LEU A 39 -10.68 -5.29 21.89
CA LEU A 39 -10.56 -6.27 22.98
C LEU A 39 -11.50 -7.46 22.79
N ALA A 40 -12.74 -7.21 22.39
CA ALA A 40 -13.74 -8.26 22.16
C ALA A 40 -13.42 -9.12 20.93
N GLU A 41 -12.97 -8.51 19.83
CA GLU A 41 -12.72 -9.18 18.56
C GLU A 41 -11.32 -9.80 18.45
N LYS A 42 -10.29 -9.14 18.98
CA LYS A 42 -8.87 -9.50 18.79
C LYS A 42 -8.13 -9.86 20.08
N GLY A 43 -8.77 -9.66 21.24
CA GLY A 43 -8.26 -10.04 22.54
C GLY A 43 -7.25 -9.06 23.17
N PHE A 44 -6.99 -9.27 24.48
CA PHE A 44 -6.15 -8.39 25.30
C PHE A 44 -4.71 -8.26 24.79
N PHE A 45 -4.08 -9.36 24.37
CA PHE A 45 -2.70 -9.34 23.90
C PHE A 45 -2.51 -8.50 22.63
N TYR A 46 -3.49 -8.49 21.75
CA TYR A 46 -3.47 -7.64 20.57
C TYR A 46 -3.48 -6.16 20.96
N VAL A 47 -4.42 -5.76 21.84
CA VAL A 47 -4.55 -4.36 22.28
C VAL A 47 -3.34 -3.90 23.06
N ALA A 48 -2.84 -4.73 24.00
CA ALA A 48 -1.64 -4.43 24.79
C ALA A 48 -0.39 -4.24 23.89
N ARG A 49 -0.23 -5.08 22.90
CA ARG A 49 0.85 -4.95 21.94
C ARG A 49 0.72 -3.66 21.10
N GLN A 50 -0.49 -3.32 20.63
CA GLN A 50 -0.73 -2.08 19.92
C GLN A 50 -0.37 -0.86 20.78
N ALA A 51 -0.80 -0.85 22.05
CA ALA A 51 -0.46 0.21 23.00
C ALA A 51 1.06 0.31 23.23
N ALA A 52 1.76 -0.83 23.34
CA ALA A 52 3.22 -0.84 23.46
C ALA A 52 3.94 -0.27 22.24
N VAL A 53 3.48 -0.60 21.03
CA VAL A 53 4.03 -0.03 19.78
C VAL A 53 3.77 1.48 19.71
N TRP A 54 2.57 1.94 20.07
CA TRP A 54 2.24 3.36 20.16
C TRP A 54 3.16 4.11 21.14
N ALA A 55 3.37 3.56 22.32
CA ALA A 55 4.25 4.14 23.33
C ALA A 55 5.72 4.17 22.88
N ALA A 56 6.17 3.13 22.16
CA ALA A 56 7.54 3.03 21.66
C ALA A 56 7.79 3.91 20.39
N LEU A 57 6.75 4.32 19.68
CA LEU A 57 6.87 4.98 18.38
C LEU A 57 7.74 6.25 18.38
N PRO A 58 7.67 7.17 19.38
CA PRO A 58 8.55 8.33 19.45
C PRO A 58 10.03 7.94 19.56
N LEU A 59 10.34 6.93 20.38
CA LEU A 59 11.69 6.40 20.53
C LEU A 59 12.18 5.69 19.26
N LEU A 60 11.32 4.90 18.62
CA LEU A 60 11.62 4.27 17.32
C LEU A 60 11.89 5.30 16.24
N ARG A 61 11.14 6.39 16.19
CA ARG A 61 11.34 7.50 15.25
C ARG A 61 12.66 8.23 15.52
N LEU A 62 12.98 8.51 16.78
CA LEU A 62 14.25 9.12 17.15
C LEU A 62 15.42 8.20 16.79
N HIS A 63 15.32 6.93 17.14
CA HIS A 63 16.33 5.92 16.77
C HIS A 63 16.51 5.82 15.25
N ALA A 64 15.41 5.79 14.47
CA ALA A 64 15.47 5.73 13.02
C ALA A 64 16.08 6.98 12.37
N ARG A 65 16.02 8.15 13.03
CA ARG A 65 16.71 9.37 12.57
C ARG A 65 18.22 9.29 12.76
N VAL A 66 18.66 8.66 13.85
CA VAL A 66 20.08 8.52 14.18
C VAL A 66 20.70 7.30 13.47
N PHE A 67 19.94 6.22 13.37
CA PHE A 67 20.34 4.96 12.74
C PHE A 67 19.31 4.56 11.68
N PRO A 68 19.32 5.19 10.50
CA PRO A 68 18.35 4.93 9.47
C PRO A 68 18.45 3.47 8.99
N ARG A 69 17.41 2.69 9.29
CA ARG A 69 17.28 1.35 8.75
C ARG A 69 16.71 1.43 7.35
N THR A 70 17.36 0.74 6.43
CA THR A 70 16.93 0.67 5.03
C THR A 70 16.72 -0.78 4.60
N PHE A 71 15.92 -0.97 3.58
CA PHE A 71 15.81 -2.21 2.83
C PHE A 71 16.16 -1.97 1.37
N SER A 72 16.54 -3.03 0.66
CA SER A 72 16.83 -2.95 -0.77
C SER A 72 15.63 -3.46 -1.56
N PHE A 73 15.30 -2.78 -2.65
CA PHE A 73 14.32 -3.20 -3.62
C PHE A 73 14.76 -2.73 -5.01
N GLN A 74 14.89 -3.67 -5.97
CA GLN A 74 15.34 -3.40 -7.34
C GLN A 74 16.63 -2.58 -7.42
N SER A 75 17.65 -2.95 -6.64
CA SER A 75 18.94 -2.28 -6.55
C SER A 75 18.90 -0.87 -5.95
N ALA A 76 17.74 -0.35 -5.57
CA ALA A 76 17.60 0.90 -4.84
C ALA A 76 17.46 0.64 -3.32
N ARG A 77 17.90 1.60 -2.51
CA ARG A 77 17.77 1.57 -1.06
C ARG A 77 16.65 2.50 -0.62
N TYR A 78 15.72 1.98 0.19
CA TYR A 78 14.59 2.71 0.73
C TYR A 78 14.66 2.72 2.27
N PRO A 79 14.39 3.85 2.92
CA PRO A 79 14.20 3.87 4.36
C PRO A 79 12.88 3.20 4.72
N TYR A 80 12.82 2.52 5.86
CA TYR A 80 11.55 2.05 6.39
C TYR A 80 10.65 3.22 6.79
N PHE A 81 9.38 3.14 6.43
CA PHE A 81 8.39 4.17 6.76
C PHE A 81 7.76 3.90 8.13
N LEU A 82 7.98 4.84 9.08
CA LEU A 82 7.50 4.73 10.46
C LEU A 82 6.47 5.81 10.75
N HIS A 83 5.20 5.43 10.80
CA HIS A 83 4.10 6.34 11.08
C HIS A 83 3.14 5.77 12.12
N ALA A 84 2.48 6.66 12.92
CA ALA A 84 1.53 6.27 13.94
C ALA A 84 0.23 5.73 13.35
N TYR A 85 -0.24 6.40 12.28
CA TYR A 85 -1.42 5.93 11.55
C TYR A 85 -1.13 4.53 10.99
N ASN A 86 -2.03 3.61 11.21
CA ASN A 86 -1.94 2.20 10.84
C ASN A 86 -0.68 1.46 11.36
N LEU A 87 0.04 2.02 12.36
CA LEU A 87 1.23 1.42 12.98
C LEU A 87 2.20 0.78 11.96
N THR A 88 2.61 1.57 10.97
CA THR A 88 3.35 1.08 9.79
C THR A 88 4.61 0.28 10.14
N ALA A 89 5.22 0.52 11.31
CA ALA A 89 6.36 -0.26 11.79
C ALA A 89 6.06 -1.75 11.98
N SER A 90 4.80 -2.13 12.07
CA SER A 90 4.37 -3.50 12.40
C SER A 90 3.74 -4.26 11.24
N ASN A 91 3.64 -3.65 10.06
CA ASN A 91 3.00 -4.25 8.88
C ASN A 91 3.74 -3.90 7.57
N GLU A 92 3.21 -4.32 6.46
CA GLU A 92 3.74 -4.12 5.10
C GLU A 92 3.83 -2.65 4.68
N ARG A 93 3.03 -1.75 5.27
CA ARG A 93 3.09 -0.31 5.01
C ARG A 93 4.49 0.28 5.21
N ALA A 94 5.32 -0.36 6.06
CA ALA A 94 6.70 0.05 6.28
C ALA A 94 7.55 0.04 5.00
N VAL A 95 7.23 -0.82 4.03
CA VAL A 95 7.95 -1.00 2.76
C VAL A 95 7.13 -0.54 1.55
N GLU A 96 5.81 -0.69 1.57
CA GLU A 96 4.94 -0.26 0.47
C GLU A 96 5.00 1.25 0.25
N ILE A 97 4.81 2.00 1.34
CA ILE A 97 4.74 3.47 1.28
C ILE A 97 6.00 4.07 0.66
N PRO A 98 7.24 3.74 1.08
CA PRO A 98 8.43 4.31 0.46
C PRO A 98 8.60 3.94 -1.02
N ILE A 99 8.26 2.71 -1.42
CA ILE A 99 8.36 2.28 -2.81
C ILE A 99 7.37 3.07 -3.68
N VAL A 100 6.09 3.07 -3.29
CA VAL A 100 5.03 3.72 -4.08
C VAL A 100 5.19 5.23 -4.07
N TRP A 101 5.51 5.84 -2.92
CA TRP A 101 5.73 7.28 -2.83
C TRP A 101 6.90 7.75 -3.69
N ALA A 102 7.99 6.97 -3.76
CA ALA A 102 9.10 7.27 -4.66
C ALA A 102 8.67 7.27 -6.13
N ALA A 103 7.82 6.30 -6.54
CA ALA A 103 7.27 6.26 -7.89
C ALA A 103 6.37 7.47 -8.19
N VAL A 104 5.49 7.86 -7.25
CA VAL A 104 4.65 9.05 -7.39
C VAL A 104 5.50 10.31 -7.53
N ARG A 105 6.51 10.47 -6.68
CA ARG A 105 7.43 11.63 -6.74
C ARG A 105 8.22 11.70 -8.04
N ALA A 106 8.62 10.56 -8.59
CA ALA A 106 9.33 10.50 -9.87
C ALA A 106 8.44 10.95 -11.06
N ARG A 107 7.12 10.95 -10.91
CA ARG A 107 6.13 11.38 -11.91
C ARG A 107 5.54 12.76 -11.63
N ARG A 108 6.24 13.61 -10.86
CA ARG A 108 5.79 14.99 -10.62
C ARG A 108 5.54 15.74 -11.92
N GLY A 109 4.36 16.38 -12.01
CA GLY A 109 3.90 17.05 -13.23
C GLY A 109 3.23 16.12 -14.24
N GLY A 110 3.30 14.79 -14.05
CA GLY A 110 2.52 13.81 -14.79
C GLY A 110 1.15 13.58 -14.15
N ARG A 111 0.30 12.85 -14.86
CA ARG A 111 -1.03 12.47 -14.37
C ARG A 111 -0.93 11.17 -13.58
N VAL A 112 -1.21 11.27 -12.29
CA VAL A 112 -1.18 10.14 -11.36
C VAL A 112 -2.59 9.84 -10.88
N LEU A 113 -2.94 8.55 -10.85
CA LEU A 113 -4.14 8.01 -10.22
C LEU A 113 -3.74 7.12 -9.05
N GLU A 114 -4.36 7.30 -7.91
CA GLU A 114 -4.30 6.35 -6.80
C GLU A 114 -5.61 5.58 -6.69
N VAL A 115 -5.53 4.25 -6.62
CA VAL A 115 -6.64 3.33 -6.40
C VAL A 115 -6.58 2.84 -4.96
N GLY A 116 -7.57 3.27 -4.17
CA GLY A 116 -7.53 3.17 -2.71
C GLY A 116 -6.90 4.41 -2.08
N ASN A 117 -7.57 5.03 -1.12
CA ASN A 117 -7.11 6.27 -0.49
C ASN A 117 -6.10 5.99 0.62
N VAL A 118 -4.85 5.74 0.29
CA VAL A 118 -3.80 5.37 1.27
C VAL A 118 -2.80 6.50 1.50
N LEU A 119 -2.27 7.09 0.43
CA LEU A 119 -1.20 8.08 0.55
C LEU A 119 -1.64 9.37 1.23
N SER A 120 -2.90 9.78 1.06
CA SER A 120 -3.45 10.99 1.69
C SER A 120 -3.43 10.95 3.21
N HIS A 121 -3.41 9.75 3.82
CA HIS A 121 -3.28 9.57 5.27
C HIS A 121 -1.87 9.90 5.80
N TYR A 122 -0.90 10.00 4.91
CA TYR A 122 0.51 10.19 5.25
C TYR A 122 1.09 11.49 4.67
N PHE A 123 0.64 11.89 3.49
CA PHE A 123 1.20 12.99 2.72
C PHE A 123 0.11 13.94 2.21
N ALA A 124 0.48 15.17 1.90
CA ALA A 124 -0.33 16.04 1.08
C ALA A 124 -0.22 15.55 -0.38
N CYS A 125 -1.33 15.08 -0.93
CA CYS A 125 -1.44 14.56 -2.29
C CYS A 125 -2.24 15.54 -3.15
N ASP A 126 -1.77 15.72 -4.39
CA ASP A 126 -2.39 16.57 -5.41
C ASP A 126 -2.85 15.75 -6.63
N HIS A 127 -2.72 14.42 -6.56
CA HIS A 127 -3.15 13.49 -7.59
C HIS A 127 -4.59 13.02 -7.40
N GLU A 128 -5.16 12.45 -8.46
CA GLU A 128 -6.51 11.90 -8.46
C GLU A 128 -6.59 10.62 -7.63
N VAL A 129 -7.65 10.48 -6.82
CA VAL A 129 -7.88 9.30 -5.97
C VAL A 129 -9.25 8.72 -6.25
N ILE A 130 -9.32 7.42 -6.49
CA ILE A 130 -10.57 6.65 -6.49
C ILE A 130 -10.56 5.64 -5.35
N ASP A 131 -11.69 5.52 -4.67
CA ASP A 131 -11.93 4.47 -3.67
C ASP A 131 -13.42 4.12 -3.68
N LYS A 132 -13.75 2.83 -3.72
CA LYS A 132 -15.15 2.39 -3.80
C LYS A 132 -15.93 2.70 -2.54
N PHE A 133 -15.30 2.64 -1.38
CA PHE A 133 -15.96 2.65 -0.07
C PHE A 133 -15.59 3.86 0.78
N GLU A 134 -14.32 4.27 0.78
CA GLU A 134 -13.88 5.40 1.57
C GLU A 134 -14.38 6.72 0.97
N ARG A 135 -15.02 7.54 1.82
CA ARG A 135 -15.56 8.84 1.42
C ARG A 135 -14.63 9.96 1.88
N GLY A 136 -14.36 10.90 1.01
CA GLY A 136 -13.53 12.08 1.29
C GLY A 136 -13.73 13.15 0.23
N ALA A 137 -13.48 14.41 0.58
CA ALA A 137 -13.68 15.55 -0.33
C ALA A 137 -12.87 15.46 -1.64
N ALA A 138 -11.73 14.76 -1.61
CA ALA A 138 -10.85 14.57 -2.77
C ALA A 138 -10.90 13.14 -3.32
N VAL A 139 -11.83 12.30 -2.83
CA VAL A 139 -11.94 10.88 -3.24
C VAL A 139 -13.18 10.73 -4.11
N ARG A 140 -13.00 10.19 -5.31
CA ARG A 140 -14.09 9.77 -6.20
C ARG A 140 -14.50 8.36 -5.83
N ASN A 141 -15.78 8.16 -5.48
CA ASN A 141 -16.29 6.83 -5.15
C ASN A 141 -16.63 6.05 -6.42
N GLU A 142 -15.62 5.38 -6.97
CA GLU A 142 -15.73 4.59 -8.19
C GLU A 142 -15.08 3.20 -8.00
N ASP A 143 -15.64 2.21 -8.71
CA ASP A 143 -15.14 0.83 -8.73
C ASP A 143 -14.01 0.70 -9.74
N ALA A 144 -12.86 0.21 -9.31
CA ALA A 144 -11.66 0.05 -10.15
C ALA A 144 -11.91 -0.80 -11.41
N ALA A 145 -12.81 -1.80 -11.34
CA ALA A 145 -13.12 -2.65 -12.48
C ALA A 145 -13.95 -1.94 -13.56
N GLY A 146 -14.68 -0.89 -13.19
CA GLY A 146 -15.52 -0.10 -14.10
C GLY A 146 -15.03 1.31 -14.36
N PHE A 147 -13.97 1.74 -13.65
CA PHE A 147 -13.46 3.10 -13.72
C PHE A 147 -13.13 3.56 -15.15
N ARG A 148 -13.48 4.81 -15.45
CA ARG A 148 -13.10 5.48 -16.69
C ARG A 148 -12.53 6.86 -16.35
N GLY A 149 -11.23 7.00 -16.53
CA GLY A 149 -10.55 8.28 -16.44
C GLY A 149 -10.89 9.18 -17.61
N GLY A 150 -10.97 10.50 -17.38
CA GLY A 150 -11.17 11.49 -18.45
C GLY A 150 -9.99 11.57 -19.41
N HIS A 151 -8.81 11.09 -19.00
CA HIS A 151 -7.56 11.13 -19.74
C HIS A 151 -6.63 9.99 -19.30
N PRO A 152 -5.66 9.58 -20.15
CA PRO A 152 -4.68 8.57 -19.77
C PRO A 152 -3.77 9.03 -18.62
N TYR A 153 -3.27 8.07 -17.83
CA TYR A 153 -2.39 8.31 -16.67
C TYR A 153 -0.96 7.89 -16.97
N ASP A 154 0.00 8.69 -16.52
CA ASP A 154 1.44 8.35 -16.58
C ASP A 154 1.81 7.33 -15.50
N LEU A 155 1.07 7.35 -14.38
CA LEU A 155 1.24 6.40 -13.30
C LEU A 155 -0.13 6.11 -12.65
N ILE A 156 -0.40 4.83 -12.45
CA ILE A 156 -1.49 4.37 -11.58
C ILE A 156 -0.86 3.61 -10.43
N VAL A 157 -1.24 3.94 -9.19
CA VAL A 157 -0.74 3.26 -8.00
C VAL A 157 -1.89 2.66 -7.21
N SER A 158 -1.64 1.52 -6.57
CA SER A 158 -2.56 0.91 -5.61
C SER A 158 -1.77 0.26 -4.48
N ILE A 159 -2.12 0.57 -3.24
CA ILE A 159 -1.39 0.11 -2.06
C ILE A 159 -2.31 -0.74 -1.21
N SER A 160 -2.12 -2.06 -1.21
CA SER A 160 -2.96 -3.03 -0.46
C SER A 160 -4.43 -2.62 -0.49
N THR A 161 -4.98 -2.60 -1.71
CA THR A 161 -6.37 -2.23 -1.99
C THR A 161 -6.98 -3.18 -3.01
N LEU A 162 -6.23 -3.54 -4.06
CA LEU A 162 -6.77 -4.38 -5.13
C LEU A 162 -7.09 -5.80 -4.68
N GLU A 163 -6.44 -6.32 -3.64
CA GLU A 163 -6.75 -7.62 -3.04
C GLU A 163 -8.17 -7.73 -2.46
N HIS A 164 -8.79 -6.58 -2.15
CA HIS A 164 -10.17 -6.50 -1.67
C HIS A 164 -11.21 -6.56 -2.80
N VAL A 165 -10.79 -6.21 -4.03
CA VAL A 165 -11.68 -6.11 -5.19
C VAL A 165 -12.24 -7.49 -5.56
N GLY A 166 -13.56 -7.64 -5.47
CA GLY A 166 -14.29 -8.88 -5.69
C GLY A 166 -14.19 -9.87 -4.53
N TRP A 167 -13.28 -9.71 -3.58
CA TRP A 167 -13.12 -10.61 -2.43
C TRP A 167 -13.96 -10.18 -1.23
N ASP A 168 -13.94 -8.89 -0.89
CA ASP A 168 -14.71 -8.32 0.22
C ASP A 168 -16.09 -7.79 -0.23
N GLU A 169 -16.53 -8.22 -1.38
CA GLU A 169 -17.82 -7.83 -1.97
C GLU A 169 -18.85 -8.97 -1.89
N GLU A 170 -20.13 -8.62 -1.85
CA GLU A 170 -21.22 -9.57 -1.94
C GLU A 170 -22.08 -9.29 -3.20
N PRO A 171 -22.26 -10.28 -4.09
CA PRO A 171 -21.59 -11.59 -4.09
C PRO A 171 -20.08 -11.48 -4.39
N ARG A 172 -19.30 -12.44 -3.88
CA ARG A 172 -17.88 -12.53 -4.21
C ARG A 172 -17.66 -12.79 -5.70
N ASP A 173 -16.65 -12.16 -6.25
CA ASP A 173 -16.26 -12.29 -7.66
C ASP A 173 -14.72 -12.42 -7.77
N PRO A 174 -14.18 -13.65 -7.70
CA PRO A 174 -12.74 -13.88 -7.74
C PRO A 174 -12.02 -13.39 -9.00
N GLU A 175 -12.75 -13.25 -10.12
CA GLU A 175 -12.19 -12.78 -11.39
C GLU A 175 -12.15 -11.25 -11.48
N LYS A 176 -12.85 -10.55 -10.60
CA LYS A 176 -12.98 -9.10 -10.66
C LYS A 176 -11.63 -8.39 -10.50
N LEU A 177 -10.73 -8.92 -9.67
CA LEU A 177 -9.38 -8.39 -9.52
C LEU A 177 -8.64 -8.32 -10.86
N ALA A 178 -8.62 -9.41 -11.61
CA ALA A 178 -7.96 -9.46 -12.92
C ALA A 178 -8.59 -8.45 -13.91
N ARG A 179 -9.93 -8.34 -13.90
CA ARG A 179 -10.65 -7.34 -14.71
C ARG A 179 -10.31 -5.91 -14.28
N ALA A 180 -10.18 -5.65 -12.98
CA ALA A 180 -9.79 -4.33 -12.48
C ALA A 180 -8.37 -3.95 -12.93
N ILE A 181 -7.40 -4.84 -12.79
CA ILE A 181 -6.02 -4.61 -13.27
C ILE A 181 -6.00 -4.36 -14.78
N ALA A 182 -6.71 -5.18 -15.57
CA ALA A 182 -6.80 -5.01 -17.02
C ALA A 182 -7.45 -3.67 -17.40
N ASN A 183 -8.54 -3.28 -16.72
CA ASN A 183 -9.22 -2.00 -16.93
C ASN A 183 -8.30 -0.82 -16.62
N LEU A 184 -7.64 -0.82 -15.47
CA LEU A 184 -6.69 0.23 -15.07
C LEU A 184 -5.50 0.32 -16.03
N SER A 185 -4.99 -0.83 -16.48
CA SER A 185 -3.92 -0.88 -17.48
C SER A 185 -4.32 -0.23 -18.81
N GLY A 186 -5.59 -0.36 -19.20
CA GLY A 186 -6.17 0.33 -20.34
C GLY A 186 -6.21 1.85 -20.22
N GLN A 187 -6.17 2.39 -18.99
CA GLN A 187 -6.16 3.83 -18.71
C GLN A 187 -4.75 4.44 -18.71
N LEU A 188 -3.68 3.65 -18.85
CA LEU A 188 -2.32 4.16 -18.89
C LEU A 188 -2.05 4.94 -20.18
N ALA A 189 -1.25 5.98 -20.09
CA ALA A 189 -0.66 6.67 -21.23
C ALA A 189 0.42 5.78 -21.89
N PRO A 190 0.78 6.00 -23.16
CA PRO A 190 1.98 5.39 -23.75
C PRO A 190 3.21 5.69 -22.88
N GLY A 191 3.97 4.65 -22.51
CA GLY A 191 5.07 4.76 -21.55
C GLY A 191 4.63 4.90 -20.08
N GLY A 192 3.32 4.86 -19.80
CA GLY A 192 2.77 4.86 -18.45
C GLY A 192 2.94 3.52 -17.73
N GLN A 193 2.78 3.54 -16.42
CA GLN A 193 3.00 2.38 -15.55
C GLN A 193 1.88 2.24 -14.52
N LEU A 194 1.46 1.00 -14.25
CA LEU A 194 0.68 0.66 -13.05
C LEU A 194 1.60 -0.04 -12.05
N LEU A 195 1.56 0.38 -10.81
CA LEU A 195 2.28 -0.19 -9.68
C LEU A 195 1.30 -0.56 -8.57
N ALA A 196 1.13 -1.84 -8.31
CA ALA A 196 0.24 -2.33 -7.27
C ALA A 196 1.00 -3.15 -6.22
N THR A 197 0.72 -2.94 -4.95
CA THR A 197 1.20 -3.80 -3.87
C THR A 197 0.05 -4.67 -3.37
N LEU A 198 0.32 -5.96 -3.20
CA LEU A 198 -0.67 -6.99 -2.86
C LEU A 198 -0.14 -7.86 -1.72
N PRO A 199 -0.74 -7.82 -0.52
CA PRO A 199 -0.36 -8.69 0.59
C PRO A 199 -0.83 -10.11 0.33
N LEU A 200 0.09 -11.07 0.35
CA LEU A 200 -0.22 -12.50 0.21
C LEU A 200 -0.92 -13.05 1.45
N GLY A 201 -1.74 -14.08 1.26
CA GLY A 201 -2.48 -14.78 2.29
C GLY A 201 -3.79 -14.13 2.69
N TYR A 202 -4.11 -12.92 2.19
CA TYR A 202 -5.38 -12.24 2.44
C TYR A 202 -6.51 -12.77 1.54
N ASN A 203 -6.23 -12.91 0.25
CA ASN A 203 -7.17 -13.32 -0.79
C ASN A 203 -6.66 -14.59 -1.48
N PRO A 204 -7.11 -15.80 -1.06
CA PRO A 204 -6.62 -17.06 -1.62
C PRO A 204 -6.83 -17.23 -3.13
N PRO A 205 -7.95 -16.82 -3.75
CA PRO A 205 -8.08 -16.74 -5.20
C PRO A 205 -7.03 -15.88 -5.89
N MET A 206 -6.70 -14.71 -5.34
CA MET A 206 -5.62 -13.86 -5.85
C MET A 206 -4.26 -14.57 -5.78
N ASP A 207 -3.98 -15.22 -4.64
CA ASP A 207 -2.72 -15.95 -4.46
C ASP A 207 -2.58 -17.09 -5.49
N ALA A 208 -3.68 -17.79 -5.80
CA ALA A 208 -3.71 -18.81 -6.83
C ALA A 208 -3.47 -18.23 -8.24
N LEU A 209 -4.07 -17.09 -8.56
CA LEU A 209 -3.84 -16.39 -9.83
C LEU A 209 -2.41 -15.89 -9.97
N LEU A 210 -1.80 -15.40 -8.89
CA LEU A 210 -0.38 -15.00 -8.86
C LEU A 210 0.53 -16.20 -9.07
N ALA A 211 0.27 -17.33 -8.39
CA ALA A 211 1.04 -18.57 -8.54
C ALA A 211 0.98 -19.12 -9.98
N ALA A 212 -0.17 -18.97 -10.64
CA ALA A 212 -0.37 -19.39 -12.03
C ALA A 212 0.16 -18.37 -13.06
N GLY A 213 0.63 -17.17 -12.63
CA GLY A 213 0.99 -16.10 -13.55
C GLY A 213 -0.20 -15.55 -14.35
N ALA A 214 -1.42 -15.71 -13.83
CA ALA A 214 -2.68 -15.37 -14.52
C ALA A 214 -3.15 -13.93 -14.30
N LEU A 215 -2.55 -13.18 -13.37
CA LEU A 215 -2.81 -11.75 -13.26
C LEU A 215 -2.07 -10.97 -14.36
N PRO A 216 -2.68 -9.93 -14.96
CA PRO A 216 -2.14 -9.22 -16.11
C PRO A 216 -1.03 -8.23 -15.74
N PHE A 217 -0.08 -8.65 -14.91
CA PHE A 217 1.15 -7.92 -14.62
C PHE A 217 2.23 -8.22 -15.65
N SER A 218 2.97 -7.23 -16.10
CA SER A 218 4.15 -7.40 -16.94
C SER A 218 5.30 -8.06 -16.17
N ARG A 219 5.39 -7.77 -14.89
CA ARG A 219 6.35 -8.37 -13.95
C ARG A 219 5.86 -8.26 -12.51
N CYS A 220 6.32 -9.19 -11.68
CA CYS A 220 6.09 -9.21 -10.26
C CYS A 220 7.42 -9.26 -9.51
N HIS A 221 7.51 -8.52 -8.42
CA HIS A 221 8.61 -8.56 -7.47
C HIS A 221 8.05 -8.95 -6.11
N TYR A 222 8.86 -9.57 -5.28
CA TYR A 222 8.39 -10.12 -4.02
C TYR A 222 9.27 -9.64 -2.87
N LEU A 223 8.62 -9.21 -1.79
CA LEU A 223 9.28 -8.91 -0.54
C LEU A 223 8.82 -9.86 0.54
N LYS A 224 9.77 -10.45 1.26
CA LYS A 224 9.52 -11.33 2.39
C LYS A 224 9.85 -10.64 3.70
N ARG A 225 8.96 -10.79 4.66
CA ARG A 225 9.19 -10.32 6.02
C ARG A 225 9.99 -11.35 6.80
N GLU A 226 11.24 -11.04 7.11
CA GLU A 226 12.17 -11.91 7.82
C GLU A 226 12.03 -11.81 9.35
N GLY A 227 11.53 -10.67 9.84
CA GLY A 227 11.37 -10.40 11.26
C GLY A 227 10.31 -9.34 11.54
N LEU A 228 10.35 -8.72 12.72
CA LEU A 228 9.39 -7.68 13.10
C LEU A 228 9.37 -6.51 12.12
N THR A 229 10.55 -6.08 11.69
CA THR A 229 10.73 -4.86 10.90
C THR A 229 11.71 -5.05 9.73
N THR A 230 12.09 -6.27 9.40
CA THR A 230 13.08 -6.55 8.36
C THR A 230 12.39 -7.20 7.17
N TRP A 231 12.63 -6.65 5.98
CA TRP A 231 12.11 -7.15 4.72
C TRP A 231 13.25 -7.35 3.72
N SER A 232 13.17 -8.39 2.92
CA SER A 232 14.15 -8.73 1.89
C SER A 232 13.43 -8.97 0.57
N GLU A 233 14.04 -8.53 -0.54
CA GLU A 233 13.60 -8.92 -1.88
C GLU A 233 13.98 -10.40 -2.11
N VAL A 234 13.04 -11.18 -2.62
CA VAL A 234 13.15 -12.63 -2.79
C VAL A 234 12.42 -13.09 -4.06
N ASP A 235 12.62 -14.34 -4.44
CA ASP A 235 11.84 -14.96 -5.50
C ASP A 235 10.51 -15.56 -4.98
N TRP A 236 9.56 -15.82 -5.90
CA TRP A 236 8.23 -16.35 -5.61
C TRP A 236 8.22 -17.52 -4.62
N PRO A 237 9.06 -18.60 -4.76
CA PRO A 237 9.02 -19.73 -3.86
C PRO A 237 9.20 -19.39 -2.38
N ALA A 238 9.91 -18.28 -2.09
CA ALA A 238 10.17 -17.87 -0.71
C ALA A 238 8.97 -17.18 -0.03
N VAL A 239 7.97 -16.75 -0.79
CA VAL A 239 6.74 -16.09 -0.31
C VAL A 239 5.48 -16.90 -0.63
N ALA A 240 5.57 -17.93 -1.47
CA ALA A 240 4.45 -18.80 -1.78
C ALA A 240 3.87 -19.40 -0.48
N GLY A 241 2.55 -19.29 -0.30
CA GLY A 241 1.88 -19.74 0.92
C GLY A 241 2.11 -18.85 2.15
N ALA A 242 2.55 -17.60 1.97
CA ALA A 242 2.65 -16.64 3.06
C ALA A 242 1.29 -16.43 3.73
N ALA A 243 1.25 -16.47 5.06
CA ALA A 243 0.04 -16.25 5.84
C ALA A 243 -0.20 -14.77 6.13
N TYR A 244 -1.47 -14.39 6.24
CA TYR A 244 -1.91 -13.04 6.61
C TYR A 244 -2.50 -13.04 8.03
N GLY A 245 -2.04 -12.13 8.88
CA GLY A 245 -2.67 -11.87 10.19
C GLY A 245 -2.47 -12.91 11.30
N GLU A 246 -1.79 -14.04 11.06
CA GLU A 246 -1.69 -15.13 12.04
C GLU A 246 -0.86 -14.80 13.28
N ARG A 247 0.40 -14.43 13.10
CA ARG A 247 1.35 -14.10 14.20
C ARG A 247 1.62 -12.63 14.34
N TRP A 248 1.51 -11.90 13.23
CA TRP A 248 1.84 -10.48 13.11
C TRP A 248 0.74 -9.78 12.34
N PRO A 249 0.48 -8.46 12.58
CA PRO A 249 -0.41 -7.70 11.71
C PRO A 249 0.13 -7.69 10.29
N GLY A 250 -0.77 -7.84 9.32
CA GLY A 250 -0.44 -7.86 7.91
C GLY A 250 0.16 -9.16 7.42
N THR A 251 0.82 -9.10 6.29
CA THR A 251 1.38 -10.26 5.60
C THR A 251 2.84 -10.54 5.92
N ARG A 252 3.26 -11.76 5.65
CA ARG A 252 4.68 -12.15 5.60
C ARG A 252 5.26 -12.13 4.18
N GLY A 253 4.43 -12.04 3.17
CA GLY A 253 4.83 -11.95 1.78
C GLY A 253 4.07 -10.86 1.05
N LEU A 254 4.79 -9.96 0.39
CA LEU A 254 4.24 -8.85 -0.36
C LEU A 254 4.62 -8.98 -1.83
N VAL A 255 3.64 -8.83 -2.71
CA VAL A 255 3.85 -8.74 -4.15
C VAL A 255 3.84 -7.27 -4.56
N ILE A 256 4.76 -6.89 -5.42
CA ILE A 256 4.75 -5.63 -6.14
C ILE A 256 4.54 -5.98 -7.62
N GLY A 257 3.30 -5.85 -8.07
CA GLY A 257 2.89 -6.09 -9.45
C GLY A 257 3.06 -4.82 -10.29
N VAL A 258 3.63 -4.96 -11.46
CA VAL A 258 3.88 -3.85 -12.38
C VAL A 258 3.28 -4.17 -13.74
N VAL A 259 2.57 -3.20 -14.32
CA VAL A 259 2.20 -3.20 -15.73
C VAL A 259 2.89 -2.03 -16.40
N ASP A 260 3.63 -2.30 -17.48
CA ASP A 260 4.23 -1.26 -18.31
C ASP A 260 3.44 -1.16 -19.61
N ARG A 261 2.98 0.03 -19.95
CA ARG A 261 2.46 0.32 -21.29
C ARG A 261 3.61 0.79 -22.16
N GLY A 262 3.98 -0.01 -23.16
CA GLY A 262 5.02 0.35 -24.12
C GLY A 262 4.83 1.75 -24.73
N PRO A 263 5.90 2.38 -25.23
CA PRO A 263 5.77 3.57 -26.05
C PRO A 263 4.95 3.22 -27.32
N ARG A 264 4.34 4.23 -27.91
CA ARG A 264 3.65 4.08 -29.22
C ARG A 264 4.66 3.81 -30.32
#